data_8928da2a6490d6e94e6f9614d9c0b501
#
_entry.id   8928da2a6490d6e94e6f9614d9c0b501
#
_cell.length_a   1.000
_cell.length_b   1.000
_cell.length_c   1.000
_cell.angle_alpha   90.00
_cell.angle_beta   90.00
_cell.angle_gamma   90.00
#
_symmetry.space_group_name_H-M   'P 1'
#
loop_
_entity.id
_entity.type
_entity.pdbx_description
1 polymer ?
#
loop_
_entity_poly.entity_id
_entity_poly.type
_entity_poly.pdbx_seq_one_letter_code
_entity_poly.pdbx_strand_id
1 'polypeptide(L)'
;GGFRGALRTLAGHGRNPRLLALYVQAFLLMGGFVAVYNYLGFRLSGEPFSLPATAISLIFLAYLSGTVSARWAAGLTSRFGRRTVLIAGTALMAGGLALTLTEQLAAILAGLLLFTGGFFAAHSIGSGWTGLIATTGRAQAASLYNLAYYLGSSVLGWAGGLVFQRFGWTALALTVIGLAGATAAITAVAHPAPVPATGTAAAGRVTASG
;
A
#
# COMPACT_ATOMS: atom_id res chain seq x y z
N GLY A 1 -27.30 20.03 1.32
CA GLY A 1 -27.10 18.78 0.55
C GLY A 1 -27.75 17.64 1.28
N GLY A 2 -28.95 17.19 0.83
CA GLY A 2 -29.68 16.12 1.49
C GLY A 2 -29.06 14.74 1.22
N PHE A 3 -29.52 13.71 1.94
CA PHE A 3 -29.09 12.31 1.84
C PHE A 3 -28.96 11.79 0.39
N ARG A 4 -29.88 12.18 -0.50
CA ARG A 4 -29.80 11.86 -1.93
C ARG A 4 -28.58 12.45 -2.65
N GLY A 5 -28.13 13.63 -2.24
CA GLY A 5 -26.90 14.25 -2.75
C GLY A 5 -25.66 13.46 -2.34
N ALA A 6 -25.60 13.03 -1.06
CA ALA A 6 -24.52 12.20 -0.55
C ALA A 6 -24.44 10.85 -1.28
N LEU A 7 -25.58 10.17 -1.50
CA LEU A 7 -25.64 8.91 -2.25
C LEU A 7 -25.18 9.06 -3.71
N ARG A 8 -25.56 10.17 -4.36
CA ARG A 8 -25.11 10.45 -5.74
C ARG A 8 -23.59 10.66 -5.81
N THR A 9 -23.02 11.36 -4.83
CA THR A 9 -21.59 11.56 -4.71
C THR A 9 -20.84 10.24 -4.49
N LEU A 10 -21.34 9.39 -3.58
CA LEU A 10 -20.77 8.05 -3.34
C LEU A 10 -20.81 7.19 -4.61
N ALA A 11 -21.95 7.18 -5.33
CA ALA A 11 -22.09 6.46 -6.61
C ALA A 11 -21.13 7.01 -7.68
N GLY A 12 -20.89 8.32 -7.70
CA GLY A 12 -19.91 8.96 -8.59
C GLY A 12 -18.47 8.52 -8.29
N HIS A 13 -18.09 8.42 -7.02
CA HIS A 13 -16.77 7.92 -6.62
C HIS A 13 -16.58 6.44 -6.99
N GLY A 14 -17.63 5.61 -6.87
CA GLY A 14 -17.62 4.21 -7.30
C GLY A 14 -17.53 3.99 -8.83
N ARG A 15 -17.65 5.05 -9.62
CA ARG A 15 -17.50 5.03 -11.09
C ARG A 15 -16.18 5.64 -11.56
N ASN A 16 -15.42 6.29 -10.70
CA ASN A 16 -14.13 6.87 -11.04
C ASN A 16 -13.04 5.78 -10.99
N PRO A 17 -12.44 5.36 -12.11
CA PRO A 17 -11.48 4.27 -12.14
C PRO A 17 -10.22 4.57 -11.33
N ARG A 18 -9.81 5.84 -11.22
CA ARG A 18 -8.65 6.24 -10.41
C ARG A 18 -8.93 6.13 -8.91
N LEU A 19 -10.14 6.48 -8.47
CA LEU A 19 -10.54 6.30 -7.07
C LEU A 19 -10.73 4.82 -6.75
N LEU A 20 -11.38 4.06 -7.65
CA LEU A 20 -11.53 2.60 -7.49
C LEU A 20 -10.19 1.90 -7.34
N ALA A 21 -9.19 2.28 -8.15
CA ALA A 21 -7.85 1.74 -8.03
C ALA A 21 -7.26 1.96 -6.63
N LEU A 22 -7.44 3.17 -6.05
CA LEU A 22 -6.96 3.47 -4.69
C LEU A 22 -7.73 2.70 -3.62
N TYR A 23 -9.03 2.47 -3.80
CA TYR A 23 -9.82 1.65 -2.87
C TYR A 23 -9.41 0.18 -2.91
N VAL A 24 -9.19 -0.38 -4.12
CA VAL A 24 -8.65 -1.74 -4.27
C VAL A 24 -7.26 -1.86 -3.66
N GLN A 25 -6.39 -0.87 -3.86
CA GLN A 25 -5.08 -0.83 -3.21
C GLN A 25 -5.19 -0.83 -1.69
N ALA A 26 -6.07 -0.01 -1.11
CA ALA A 26 -6.30 0.01 0.34
C ALA A 26 -6.72 -1.36 0.87
N PHE A 27 -7.63 -2.04 0.15
CA PHE A 27 -8.11 -3.39 0.45
C PHE A 27 -6.96 -4.42 0.42
N LEU A 28 -6.16 -4.43 -0.66
CA LEU A 28 -5.08 -5.39 -0.84
C LEU A 28 -3.93 -5.17 0.14
N LEU A 29 -3.49 -3.92 0.30
CA LEU A 29 -2.38 -3.56 1.18
C LEU A 29 -2.70 -3.87 2.64
N MET A 30 -3.86 -3.41 3.13
CA MET A 30 -4.24 -3.64 4.53
C MET A 30 -4.55 -5.09 4.80
N GLY A 31 -5.19 -5.77 3.86
CA GLY A 31 -5.46 -7.19 3.99
C GLY A 31 -4.19 -8.02 4.10
N GLY A 32 -3.22 -7.77 3.23
CA GLY A 32 -1.91 -8.42 3.30
C GLY A 32 -1.14 -8.07 4.57
N PHE A 33 -1.19 -6.80 4.99
CA PHE A 33 -0.55 -6.33 6.21
C PHE A 33 -1.08 -7.05 7.46
N VAL A 34 -2.39 -7.09 7.63
CA VAL A 34 -3.04 -7.77 8.77
C VAL A 34 -2.81 -9.27 8.74
N ALA A 35 -2.87 -9.91 7.57
CA ALA A 35 -2.58 -11.33 7.44
C ALA A 35 -1.16 -11.66 7.95
N VAL A 36 -0.15 -10.88 7.60
CA VAL A 36 1.23 -11.08 8.08
C VAL A 36 1.29 -10.94 9.60
N TYR A 37 0.77 -9.85 10.16
CA TYR A 37 0.84 -9.62 11.61
C TYR A 37 0.05 -10.63 12.43
N ASN A 38 -1.09 -11.12 11.92
CA ASN A 38 -1.88 -12.14 12.61
C ASN A 38 -1.16 -13.48 12.72
N TYR A 39 -0.36 -13.86 11.72
CA TYR A 39 0.20 -15.21 11.65
C TYR A 39 1.72 -15.29 11.86
N LEU A 40 2.45 -14.17 11.82
CA LEU A 40 3.88 -14.14 12.13
C LEU A 40 4.16 -14.61 13.55
N GLY A 41 3.32 -14.23 14.52
CA GLY A 41 3.45 -14.67 15.89
C GLY A 41 3.39 -16.20 16.04
N PHE A 42 2.48 -16.86 15.32
CA PHE A 42 2.39 -18.32 15.31
C PHE A 42 3.64 -18.97 14.71
N ARG A 43 4.20 -18.40 13.65
CA ARG A 43 5.46 -18.88 13.09
C ARG A 43 6.62 -18.76 14.07
N LEU A 44 6.74 -17.64 14.76
CA LEU A 44 7.83 -17.35 15.69
C LEU A 44 7.71 -18.15 17.01
N SER A 45 6.51 -18.57 17.40
CA SER A 45 6.31 -19.43 18.56
C SER A 45 6.61 -20.91 18.27
N GLY A 46 6.60 -21.32 17.02
CA GLY A 46 6.95 -22.67 16.59
C GLY A 46 8.45 -22.86 16.32
N GLU A 47 8.83 -24.11 16.04
CA GLU A 47 10.18 -24.44 15.59
C GLU A 47 10.51 -23.77 14.24
N PRO A 48 11.76 -23.34 14.01
CA PRO A 48 12.94 -23.49 14.89
C PRO A 48 13.12 -22.35 15.91
N PHE A 49 12.22 -21.35 15.95
CA PHE A 49 12.41 -20.14 16.75
C PHE A 49 12.02 -20.31 18.21
N SER A 50 10.88 -20.96 18.48
CA SER A 50 10.34 -21.22 19.82
C SER A 50 10.34 -20.00 20.76
N LEU A 51 10.01 -18.80 20.22
CA LEU A 51 10.05 -17.57 20.98
C LEU A 51 8.88 -17.48 21.98
N PRO A 52 9.15 -16.98 23.22
CA PRO A 52 8.09 -16.74 24.18
C PRO A 52 7.18 -15.57 23.74
N ALA A 53 5.93 -15.56 24.20
CA ALA A 53 4.94 -14.55 23.86
C ALA A 53 5.41 -13.12 24.14
N THR A 54 6.20 -12.90 25.19
CA THR A 54 6.80 -11.62 25.53
C THR A 54 7.77 -11.11 24.45
N ALA A 55 8.61 -11.99 23.87
CA ALA A 55 9.50 -11.63 22.78
C ALA A 55 8.69 -11.36 21.49
N ILE A 56 7.67 -12.17 21.20
CA ILE A 56 6.80 -12.00 20.04
C ILE A 56 6.07 -10.66 20.11
N SER A 57 5.64 -10.21 21.29
CA SER A 57 4.97 -8.91 21.42
C SER A 57 5.83 -7.72 20.98
N LEU A 58 7.16 -7.84 21.04
CA LEU A 58 8.08 -6.79 20.58
C LEU A 58 8.05 -6.56 19.07
N ILE A 59 7.51 -7.51 18.27
CA ILE A 59 7.35 -7.31 16.82
C ILE A 59 6.49 -6.07 16.49
N PHE A 60 5.57 -5.71 17.40
CA PHE A 60 4.74 -4.52 17.23
C PHE A 60 5.53 -3.21 17.32
N LEU A 61 6.75 -3.21 17.85
CA LEU A 61 7.64 -2.05 17.78
C LEU A 61 8.01 -1.69 16.33
N ALA A 62 7.90 -2.64 15.40
CA ALA A 62 8.08 -2.36 13.98
C ALA A 62 7.09 -1.31 13.44
N TYR A 63 5.94 -1.08 14.09
CA TYR A 63 5.02 0.02 13.75
C TYR A 63 5.68 1.40 13.84
N LEU A 64 6.72 1.56 14.64
CA LEU A 64 7.48 2.81 14.72
C LEU A 64 8.16 3.14 13.38
N SER A 65 8.61 2.13 12.64
CA SER A 65 9.14 2.33 11.28
C SER A 65 8.09 2.93 10.34
N GLY A 66 6.82 2.59 10.55
CA GLY A 66 5.70 3.12 9.79
C GLY A 66 5.51 4.63 9.96
N THR A 67 5.65 5.14 11.19
CA THR A 67 5.54 6.58 11.46
C THR A 67 6.63 7.37 10.75
N VAL A 68 7.86 6.84 10.74
CA VAL A 68 9.01 7.46 10.06
C VAL A 68 8.80 7.41 8.55
N SER A 69 8.48 6.22 8.01
CA SER A 69 8.36 6.01 6.56
C SER A 69 7.22 6.82 5.94
N ALA A 70 6.09 6.98 6.61
CA ALA A 70 4.97 7.79 6.13
C ALA A 70 5.37 9.26 5.95
N ARG A 71 6.15 9.83 6.88
CA ARG A 71 6.67 11.19 6.76
C ARG A 71 7.65 11.33 5.60
N TRP A 72 8.58 10.40 5.46
CA TRP A 72 9.57 10.40 4.38
C TRP A 72 8.90 10.22 3.02
N ALA A 73 7.92 9.32 2.93
CA ALA A 73 7.17 9.11 1.71
C ALA A 73 6.46 10.38 1.23
N ALA A 74 5.83 11.14 2.15
CA ALA A 74 5.20 12.41 1.82
C ALA A 74 6.20 13.41 1.22
N GLY A 75 7.40 13.54 1.79
CA GLY A 75 8.47 14.40 1.27
C GLY A 75 8.98 13.95 -0.11
N LEU A 76 9.08 12.65 -0.35
CA LEU A 76 9.55 12.11 -1.62
C LEU A 76 8.56 12.34 -2.78
N THR A 77 7.29 12.58 -2.50
CA THR A 77 6.29 12.81 -3.57
C THR A 77 6.54 14.07 -4.37
N SER A 78 7.14 15.09 -3.79
CA SER A 78 7.51 16.33 -4.49
C SER A 78 8.60 16.10 -5.53
N ARG A 79 9.50 15.13 -5.28
CA ARG A 79 10.64 14.81 -6.15
C ARG A 79 10.33 13.74 -7.18
N PHE A 80 9.64 12.68 -6.77
CA PHE A 80 9.44 11.46 -7.59
C PHE A 80 7.99 11.23 -8.03
N GLY A 81 7.06 12.04 -7.53
CA GLY A 81 5.63 11.88 -7.79
C GLY A 81 4.99 10.76 -6.95
N ARG A 82 3.67 10.88 -6.74
CA ARG A 82 2.89 9.96 -5.88
C ARG A 82 2.90 8.52 -6.38
N ARG A 83 2.77 8.35 -7.71
CA ARG A 83 2.78 7.02 -8.33
C ARG A 83 4.06 6.26 -8.01
N THR A 84 5.21 6.88 -8.24
CA THR A 84 6.52 6.26 -8.01
C THR A 84 6.72 5.91 -6.54
N VAL A 85 6.38 6.84 -5.63
CA VAL A 85 6.54 6.62 -4.19
C VAL A 85 5.61 5.51 -3.67
N LEU A 86 4.37 5.44 -4.17
CA LEU A 86 3.44 4.37 -3.80
C LEU A 86 3.96 3.00 -4.28
N ILE A 87 4.40 2.90 -5.54
CA ILE A 87 4.96 1.65 -6.09
C ILE A 87 6.23 1.25 -5.33
N ALA A 88 7.12 2.20 -5.04
CA ALA A 88 8.35 1.94 -4.28
C ALA A 88 8.05 1.46 -2.85
N GLY A 89 7.07 2.07 -2.16
CA GLY A 89 6.61 1.60 -0.85
C GLY A 89 6.03 0.19 -0.91
N THR A 90 5.24 -0.10 -1.94
CA THR A 90 4.69 -1.45 -2.15
C THR A 90 5.78 -2.48 -2.47
N ALA A 91 6.78 -2.11 -3.25
CA ALA A 91 7.93 -2.97 -3.55
C ALA A 91 8.80 -3.20 -2.29
N LEU A 92 8.97 -2.17 -1.45
CA LEU A 92 9.66 -2.30 -0.17
C LEU A 92 8.91 -3.24 0.78
N MET A 93 7.57 -3.15 0.82
CA MET A 93 6.72 -4.07 1.56
C MET A 93 6.93 -5.52 1.09
N ALA A 94 6.89 -5.77 -0.21
CA ALA A 94 7.10 -7.11 -0.78
C ALA A 94 8.52 -7.63 -0.51
N GLY A 95 9.55 -6.81 -0.71
CA GLY A 95 10.95 -7.17 -0.43
C GLY A 95 11.20 -7.47 1.05
N GLY A 96 10.63 -6.65 1.95
CA GLY A 96 10.69 -6.90 3.38
C GLY A 96 10.05 -8.24 3.77
N LEU A 97 8.89 -8.56 3.17
CA LEU A 97 8.24 -9.84 3.42
C LEU A 97 9.05 -11.03 2.87
N ALA A 98 9.70 -10.86 1.72
CA ALA A 98 10.59 -11.88 1.16
C ALA A 98 11.76 -12.24 2.10
N LEU A 99 12.32 -11.26 2.83
CA LEU A 99 13.34 -11.52 3.85
C LEU A 99 12.84 -12.39 5.00
N THR A 100 11.54 -12.40 5.25
CA THR A 100 10.96 -13.26 6.29
C THR A 100 10.86 -14.73 5.87
N LEU A 101 11.18 -15.11 4.65
CA LEU A 101 11.18 -16.51 4.18
C LEU A 101 12.38 -17.31 4.71
N THR A 102 13.37 -16.65 5.30
CA THR A 102 14.54 -17.29 5.91
C THR A 102 14.23 -17.79 7.34
N GLU A 103 15.13 -18.63 7.87
CA GLU A 103 15.09 -19.06 9.27
C GLU A 103 15.97 -18.20 10.19
N GLN A 104 16.56 -17.13 9.66
CA GLN A 104 17.38 -16.21 10.45
C GLN A 104 16.50 -15.14 11.10
N LEU A 105 16.41 -15.16 12.43
CA LEU A 105 15.57 -14.21 13.19
C LEU A 105 15.91 -12.74 12.87
N ALA A 106 17.20 -12.41 12.76
CA ALA A 106 17.64 -11.04 12.43
C ALA A 106 17.11 -10.58 11.05
N ALA A 107 17.12 -11.47 10.04
CA ALA A 107 16.56 -11.19 8.72
C ALA A 107 15.05 -11.04 8.75
N ILE A 108 14.35 -11.84 9.55
CA ILE A 108 12.90 -11.74 9.75
C ILE A 108 12.54 -10.37 10.38
N LEU A 109 13.25 -9.96 11.42
CA LEU A 109 13.01 -8.68 12.09
C LEU A 109 13.31 -7.49 11.16
N ALA A 110 14.44 -7.52 10.45
CA ALA A 110 14.76 -6.51 9.43
C ALA A 110 13.70 -6.48 8.33
N GLY A 111 13.28 -7.65 7.84
CA GLY A 111 12.23 -7.81 6.86
C GLY A 111 10.90 -7.22 7.34
N LEU A 112 10.55 -7.43 8.60
CA LEU A 112 9.33 -6.88 9.21
C LEU A 112 9.36 -5.35 9.28
N LEU A 113 10.50 -4.75 9.61
CA LEU A 113 10.68 -3.29 9.60
C LEU A 113 10.47 -2.72 8.19
N LEU A 114 11.05 -3.34 7.17
CA LEU A 114 10.90 -2.93 5.77
C LEU A 114 9.47 -3.15 5.28
N PHE A 115 8.86 -4.29 5.60
CA PHE A 115 7.47 -4.62 5.28
C PHE A 115 6.52 -3.57 5.85
N THR A 116 6.67 -3.24 7.12
CA THR A 116 5.83 -2.27 7.82
C THR A 116 6.07 -0.86 7.28
N GLY A 117 7.32 -0.47 7.13
CA GLY A 117 7.67 0.83 6.55
C GLY A 117 7.14 1.01 5.14
N GLY A 118 7.27 -0.02 4.29
CA GLY A 118 6.74 -0.04 2.93
C GLY A 118 5.22 0.10 2.87
N PHE A 119 4.51 -0.66 3.72
CA PHE A 119 3.06 -0.56 3.86
C PHE A 119 2.62 0.87 4.23
N PHE A 120 3.18 1.46 5.29
CA PHE A 120 2.78 2.79 5.74
C PHE A 120 3.14 3.89 4.73
N ALA A 121 4.27 3.75 4.04
CA ALA A 121 4.62 4.65 2.94
C ALA A 121 3.57 4.59 1.82
N ALA A 122 3.24 3.41 1.31
CA ALA A 122 2.26 3.23 0.24
C ALA A 122 0.85 3.68 0.68
N HIS A 123 0.41 3.25 1.88
CA HIS A 123 -0.91 3.58 2.43
C HIS A 123 -1.10 5.08 2.63
N SER A 124 -0.12 5.78 3.22
CA SER A 124 -0.21 7.22 3.45
C SER A 124 -0.35 8.01 2.15
N ILE A 125 0.37 7.60 1.09
CA ILE A 125 0.26 8.21 -0.23
C ILE A 125 -1.09 7.91 -0.87
N GLY A 126 -1.57 6.66 -0.82
CA GLY A 126 -2.87 6.27 -1.37
C GLY A 126 -4.04 7.00 -0.72
N SER A 127 -4.03 7.09 0.61
CA SER A 127 -5.04 7.82 1.38
C SER A 127 -5.05 9.32 1.03
N GLY A 128 -3.89 9.98 1.06
CA GLY A 128 -3.77 11.40 0.69
C GLY A 128 -4.15 11.66 -0.77
N TRP A 129 -3.80 10.76 -1.69
CA TRP A 129 -4.12 10.89 -3.11
C TRP A 129 -5.62 10.77 -3.38
N THR A 130 -6.33 9.94 -2.62
CA THR A 130 -7.79 9.84 -2.67
C THR A 130 -8.47 11.19 -2.46
N GLY A 131 -8.05 11.95 -1.45
CA GLY A 131 -8.56 13.29 -1.18
C GLY A 131 -8.24 14.33 -2.25
N LEU A 132 -7.17 14.12 -3.02
CA LEU A 132 -6.77 15.02 -4.12
C LEU A 132 -7.53 14.73 -5.42
N ILE A 133 -7.81 13.45 -5.71
CA ILE A 133 -8.58 13.06 -6.91
C ILE A 133 -10.06 13.41 -6.74
N ALA A 134 -10.58 13.29 -5.53
CA ALA A 134 -11.97 13.65 -5.23
C ALA A 134 -12.15 15.18 -5.23
N THR A 135 -12.61 15.75 -6.35
CA THR A 135 -12.87 17.20 -6.49
C THR A 135 -14.08 17.63 -5.67
N THR A 136 -15.05 16.74 -5.49
CA THR A 136 -16.24 16.93 -4.64
C THR A 136 -16.37 15.79 -3.66
N GLY A 137 -16.98 16.01 -2.50
CA GLY A 137 -17.23 14.91 -1.54
C GLY A 137 -15.96 14.22 -1.02
N ARG A 138 -14.92 14.98 -0.69
CA ARG A 138 -13.62 14.45 -0.19
C ARG A 138 -13.80 13.54 1.04
N ALA A 139 -14.72 13.92 1.94
CA ALA A 139 -15.02 13.12 3.13
C ALA A 139 -15.61 11.75 2.74
N GLN A 140 -16.52 11.71 1.76
CA GLN A 140 -17.11 10.46 1.26
C GLN A 140 -16.07 9.58 0.57
N ALA A 141 -15.17 10.18 -0.23
CA ALA A 141 -14.06 9.44 -0.84
C ALA A 141 -13.12 8.84 0.20
N ALA A 142 -12.77 9.59 1.24
CA ALA A 142 -11.97 9.09 2.36
C ALA A 142 -12.69 7.98 3.14
N SER A 143 -14.01 8.09 3.33
CA SER A 143 -14.81 7.04 3.97
C SER A 143 -14.85 5.74 3.16
N LEU A 144 -14.94 5.83 1.82
CA LEU A 144 -14.86 4.65 0.95
C LEU A 144 -13.47 4.02 0.97
N TYR A 145 -12.41 4.83 1.01
CA TYR A 145 -11.05 4.34 1.19
C TYR A 145 -10.89 3.57 2.50
N ASN A 146 -11.38 4.14 3.61
CA ASN A 146 -11.35 3.49 4.91
C ASN A 146 -12.21 2.22 4.96
N LEU A 147 -13.39 2.24 4.31
CA LEU A 147 -14.24 1.05 4.20
C LEU A 147 -13.49 -0.08 3.47
N ALA A 148 -12.88 0.21 2.33
CA ALA A 148 -12.09 -0.77 1.59
C ALA A 148 -10.90 -1.29 2.43
N TYR A 149 -10.23 -0.41 3.15
CA TYR A 149 -9.14 -0.72 4.06
C TYR A 149 -9.57 -1.73 5.16
N TYR A 150 -10.69 -1.47 5.85
CA TYR A 150 -11.19 -2.37 6.89
C TYR A 150 -11.79 -3.66 6.34
N LEU A 151 -12.44 -3.62 5.17
CA LEU A 151 -12.89 -4.83 4.48
C LEU A 151 -11.70 -5.71 4.08
N GLY A 152 -10.62 -5.12 3.57
CA GLY A 152 -9.39 -5.84 3.27
C GLY A 152 -8.80 -6.51 4.50
N SER A 153 -8.69 -5.76 5.60
CA SER A 153 -8.25 -6.28 6.91
C SER A 153 -9.05 -7.52 7.33
N SER A 154 -10.38 -7.44 7.25
CA SER A 154 -11.25 -8.52 7.70
C SER A 154 -11.22 -9.73 6.76
N VAL A 155 -11.43 -9.50 5.45
CA VAL A 155 -11.57 -10.58 4.45
C VAL A 155 -10.24 -11.26 4.19
N LEU A 156 -9.20 -10.49 3.86
CA LEU A 156 -7.88 -11.06 3.53
C LEU A 156 -7.12 -11.48 4.79
N GLY A 157 -7.34 -10.81 5.93
CA GLY A 157 -6.81 -11.26 7.21
C GLY A 157 -7.33 -12.65 7.58
N TRP A 158 -8.63 -12.91 7.40
CA TRP A 158 -9.24 -14.22 7.58
C TRP A 158 -8.75 -15.24 6.53
N ALA A 159 -8.80 -14.88 5.25
CA ALA A 159 -8.36 -15.76 4.16
C ALA A 159 -6.87 -16.13 4.29
N GLY A 160 -6.04 -15.19 4.74
CA GLY A 160 -4.63 -15.44 5.06
C GLY A 160 -4.45 -16.55 6.11
N GLY A 161 -5.38 -16.64 7.08
CA GLY A 161 -5.41 -17.72 8.05
C GLY A 161 -5.64 -19.09 7.43
N LEU A 162 -6.55 -19.20 6.48
CA LEU A 162 -6.78 -20.43 5.75
C LEU A 162 -5.53 -20.87 4.97
N VAL A 163 -4.86 -19.91 4.32
CA VAL A 163 -3.61 -20.17 3.60
C VAL A 163 -2.52 -20.61 4.56
N PHE A 164 -2.34 -19.89 5.69
CA PHE A 164 -1.33 -20.23 6.69
C PHE A 164 -1.54 -21.61 7.30
N GLN A 165 -2.77 -21.93 7.71
CA GLN A 165 -3.10 -23.22 8.34
C GLN A 165 -2.90 -24.41 7.38
N ARG A 166 -3.17 -24.21 6.08
CA ARG A 166 -3.11 -25.30 5.11
C ARG A 166 -1.74 -25.45 4.46
N PHE A 167 -1.03 -24.36 4.25
CA PHE A 167 0.19 -24.32 3.42
C PHE A 167 1.38 -23.66 4.13
N GLY A 168 1.20 -23.17 5.36
CA GLY A 168 2.26 -22.57 6.17
C GLY A 168 2.66 -21.16 5.77
N TRP A 169 3.73 -20.67 6.39
CA TRP A 169 4.20 -19.30 6.28
C TRP A 169 4.61 -18.90 4.85
N THR A 170 5.35 -19.78 4.17
CA THR A 170 5.85 -19.49 2.83
C THR A 170 4.71 -19.18 1.85
N ALA A 171 3.64 -19.97 1.89
CA ALA A 171 2.48 -19.76 1.04
C ALA A 171 1.76 -18.45 1.38
N LEU A 172 1.62 -18.12 2.67
CA LEU A 172 1.04 -16.85 3.11
C LEU A 172 1.89 -15.67 2.62
N ALA A 173 3.20 -15.71 2.83
CA ALA A 173 4.10 -14.65 2.41
C ALA A 173 4.08 -14.44 0.89
N LEU A 174 4.13 -15.51 0.09
CA LEU A 174 4.03 -15.43 -1.37
C LEU A 174 2.67 -14.88 -1.83
N THR A 175 1.58 -15.25 -1.16
CA THR A 175 0.25 -14.67 -1.42
C THR A 175 0.26 -13.17 -1.20
N VAL A 176 0.80 -12.69 -0.07
CA VAL A 176 0.86 -11.26 0.24
C VAL A 176 1.82 -10.52 -0.69
N ILE A 177 2.95 -11.11 -1.09
CA ILE A 177 3.83 -10.56 -2.14
C ILE A 177 3.05 -10.42 -3.45
N GLY A 178 2.23 -11.39 -3.82
CA GLY A 178 1.34 -11.32 -4.97
C GLY A 178 0.33 -10.17 -4.89
N LEU A 179 -0.28 -9.97 -3.71
CA LEU A 179 -1.19 -8.83 -3.47
C LEU A 179 -0.46 -7.48 -3.61
N ALA A 180 0.77 -7.39 -3.11
CA ALA A 180 1.62 -6.21 -3.29
C ALA A 180 1.96 -5.97 -4.77
N GLY A 181 2.29 -7.02 -5.51
CA GLY A 181 2.50 -6.96 -6.96
C GLY A 181 1.26 -6.48 -7.72
N ALA A 182 0.09 -7.01 -7.37
CA ALA A 182 -1.19 -6.55 -7.93
C ALA A 182 -1.44 -5.06 -7.63
N THR A 183 -1.15 -4.61 -6.41
CA THR A 183 -1.25 -3.20 -6.02
C THR A 183 -0.34 -2.32 -6.89
N ALA A 184 0.92 -2.71 -7.10
CA ALA A 184 1.85 -1.98 -7.95
C ALA A 184 1.38 -1.93 -9.40
N ALA A 185 0.87 -3.04 -9.95
CA ALA A 185 0.33 -3.11 -11.30
C ALA A 185 -0.91 -2.22 -11.48
N ILE A 186 -1.87 -2.28 -10.55
CA ILE A 186 -3.06 -1.43 -10.56
C ILE A 186 -2.66 0.05 -10.51
N THR A 187 -1.69 0.42 -9.66
CA THR A 187 -1.17 1.79 -9.58
C THR A 187 -0.56 2.22 -10.92
N ALA A 188 0.23 1.35 -11.55
CA ALA A 188 0.90 1.65 -12.80
C ALA A 188 -0.08 1.90 -13.95
N VAL A 189 -1.18 1.13 -14.00
CA VAL A 189 -2.19 1.21 -15.06
C VAL A 189 -3.17 2.36 -14.82
N ALA A 190 -3.72 2.47 -13.61
CA ALA A 190 -4.76 3.46 -13.30
C ALA A 190 -4.23 4.90 -13.18
N HIS A 191 -2.94 5.06 -12.91
CA HIS A 191 -2.29 6.36 -12.71
C HIS A 191 -1.05 6.46 -13.62
N PRO A 192 -1.20 6.61 -14.94
CA PRO A 192 -0.06 6.70 -15.87
C PRO A 192 0.86 7.87 -15.49
N ALA A 193 2.16 7.71 -15.77
CA ALA A 193 3.13 8.78 -15.57
C ALA A 193 2.76 9.98 -16.45
N PRO A 194 3.01 11.22 -15.98
CA PRO A 194 2.88 12.38 -16.86
C PRO A 194 3.75 12.17 -18.10
N VAL A 195 3.16 12.36 -19.29
CA VAL A 195 3.93 12.37 -20.53
C VAL A 195 4.89 13.56 -20.47
N PRO A 196 6.21 13.38 -20.64
CA PRO A 196 7.11 14.51 -20.74
C PRO A 196 6.60 15.42 -21.84
N ALA A 197 6.47 16.73 -21.56
CA ALA A 197 6.15 17.70 -22.60
C ALA A 197 7.22 17.59 -23.67
N THR A 198 6.89 16.98 -24.80
CA THR A 198 7.74 17.00 -25.99
C THR A 198 7.93 18.46 -26.36
N GLY A 199 9.16 18.94 -26.19
CA GLY A 199 9.53 20.33 -26.39
C GLY A 199 9.08 20.86 -27.75
N THR A 200 8.05 21.66 -27.75
CA THR A 200 7.72 22.57 -28.87
C THR A 200 8.61 23.79 -28.72
N ALA A 201 9.89 23.60 -28.98
CA ALA A 201 10.86 24.68 -29.06
C ALA A 201 11.63 24.58 -30.35
N ALA A 202 10.96 24.88 -31.46
CA ALA A 202 11.67 25.26 -32.70
C ALA A 202 10.68 25.76 -33.76
N ALA A 203 10.08 26.95 -33.60
CA ALA A 203 9.60 27.70 -34.75
C ALA A 203 9.33 29.16 -34.31
N GLY A 204 10.30 30.01 -34.39
CA GLY A 204 10.13 31.42 -34.04
C GLY A 204 11.37 32.27 -34.25
N ARG A 205 12.22 31.88 -35.20
CA ARG A 205 13.18 32.87 -35.77
C ARG A 205 12.62 33.35 -37.07
N VAL A 206 11.69 34.32 -37.00
CA VAL A 206 11.40 35.14 -38.15
C VAL A 206 12.44 36.27 -38.18
N THR A 207 13.29 36.21 -39.15
CA THR A 207 14.21 37.27 -39.58
C THR A 207 13.42 38.53 -39.91
N ALA A 208 13.64 39.61 -39.16
CA ALA A 208 13.31 40.95 -39.57
C ALA A 208 14.60 41.60 -40.08
N SER A 209 14.83 41.48 -41.37
CA SER A 209 15.69 42.39 -42.12
C SER A 209 14.82 43.42 -42.79
N GLY A 210 15.08 44.71 -42.55
CA GLY A 210 14.44 45.85 -43.14
C GLY A 210 14.88 47.10 -42.46
#